data_3ca5a0d6b97ece51c64c64b0c664f436
#
_entry.id   3ca5a0d6b97ece51c64c64b0c664f436
#
_cell.length_a   1.000
_cell.length_b   1.000
_cell.length_c   1.000
_cell.angle_alpha   90.00
_cell.angle_beta   90.00
_cell.angle_gamma   90.00
#
_symmetry.space_group_name_H-M   'P 1'
#
loop_
_entity.id
_entity.type
_entity.pdbx_description
1 polymer ?
#
loop_
_entity_poly.entity_id
_entity_poly.type
_entity_poly.pdbx_seq_one_letter_code
_entity_poly.pdbx_strand_id
1 'polypeptide(L)'
;MTYPRVICLTIFNSEQYYNEMKTYNEEYLDFLDKHTTIMENLKVFYIMYKKLYCEDYLIDGNMLYINGDETYMPGILNKTIAAMEIITTKLNIDYDFILRTNASTVINYIELFKYLNSYDFTLDKQHYYIGPYYNLSWYDYHNGIIDNTHHGTRFCSGTCMLINKSLIINIINNKEKLLLNLIDDVSIGQYINTVENVHEIDIKKLTLFNYDHFLREIPYILYLNNLNKNNRVIDVVHFRHQVMIIKASFHNQEKILQKVSS
;
A
#
# COMPACT_ATOMS: atom_id res chain seq x y z
N MET A 1 -9.50 20.22 -12.05
CA MET A 1 -8.72 19.83 -10.85
C MET A 1 -7.78 18.73 -11.31
N THR A 2 -6.48 18.89 -11.07
CA THR A 2 -5.51 17.85 -11.39
C THR A 2 -5.35 16.98 -10.16
N TYR A 3 -5.59 15.67 -10.29
CA TYR A 3 -5.31 14.71 -9.22
C TYR A 3 -3.81 14.64 -8.93
N PRO A 4 -3.41 14.45 -7.67
CA PRO A 4 -2.02 14.14 -7.37
C PRO A 4 -1.62 12.82 -8.00
N ARG A 5 -0.37 12.73 -8.49
CA ARG A 5 0.17 11.52 -9.11
C ARG A 5 0.64 10.56 -8.04
N VAL A 6 0.11 9.35 -8.06
CA VAL A 6 0.38 8.32 -7.07
C VAL A 6 1.03 7.11 -7.72
N ILE A 7 2.16 6.67 -7.18
CA ILE A 7 2.72 5.36 -7.48
C ILE A 7 2.40 4.41 -6.33
N CYS A 8 1.67 3.35 -6.63
CA CYS A 8 1.35 2.31 -5.67
C CYS A 8 2.40 1.20 -5.74
N LEU A 9 3.10 0.95 -4.64
CA LEU A 9 4.02 -0.16 -4.44
C LEU A 9 3.33 -1.24 -3.62
N THR A 10 2.92 -2.30 -4.26
CA THR A 10 2.25 -3.44 -3.63
C THR A 10 3.26 -4.52 -3.27
N ILE A 11 3.42 -4.79 -1.97
CA ILE A 11 4.27 -5.89 -1.50
C ILE A 11 3.67 -7.20 -1.98
N PHE A 12 4.47 -7.96 -2.73
CA PHE A 12 4.04 -9.17 -3.41
C PHE A 12 5.06 -10.29 -3.22
N ASN A 13 4.61 -11.54 -3.30
CA ASN A 13 5.41 -12.74 -3.46
C ASN A 13 4.68 -13.73 -4.39
N SER A 14 5.37 -14.80 -4.81
CA SER A 14 4.85 -15.76 -5.79
C SER A 14 3.95 -16.87 -5.22
N GLU A 15 3.51 -16.77 -3.97
CA GLU A 15 2.57 -17.73 -3.40
C GLU A 15 1.21 -17.67 -4.12
N GLN A 16 0.55 -18.81 -4.24
CA GLN A 16 -0.74 -18.92 -4.95
C GLN A 16 -1.76 -17.89 -4.47
N TYR A 17 -1.86 -17.71 -3.15
CA TYR A 17 -2.76 -16.74 -2.54
C TYR A 17 -2.55 -15.31 -3.06
N TYR A 18 -1.30 -14.84 -3.11
CA TYR A 18 -1.00 -13.50 -3.59
C TYR A 18 -1.18 -13.35 -5.10
N ASN A 19 -0.96 -14.42 -5.89
CA ASN A 19 -1.27 -14.42 -7.33
C ASN A 19 -2.77 -14.23 -7.57
N GLU A 20 -3.61 -14.91 -6.79
CA GLU A 20 -5.07 -14.73 -6.85
C GLU A 20 -5.47 -13.28 -6.50
N MET A 21 -4.91 -12.71 -5.42
CA MET A 21 -5.16 -11.32 -5.02
C MET A 21 -4.70 -10.32 -6.08
N LYS A 22 -3.54 -10.57 -6.70
CA LYS A 22 -3.03 -9.76 -7.82
C LYS A 22 -4.04 -9.74 -8.98
N THR A 23 -4.57 -10.90 -9.38
CA THR A 23 -5.56 -11.01 -10.45
C THR A 23 -6.79 -10.13 -10.17
N TYR A 24 -7.32 -10.16 -8.93
CA TYR A 24 -8.46 -9.32 -8.59
C TYR A 24 -8.14 -7.84 -8.57
N ASN A 25 -6.96 -7.47 -8.09
CA ASN A 25 -6.52 -6.08 -8.14
C ASN A 25 -6.39 -5.61 -9.60
N GLU A 26 -5.87 -6.44 -10.50
CA GLU A 26 -5.75 -6.12 -11.92
C GLU A 26 -7.13 -5.96 -12.60
N GLU A 27 -8.08 -6.86 -12.33
CA GLU A 27 -9.47 -6.72 -12.80
C GLU A 27 -10.08 -5.38 -12.32
N TYR A 28 -9.80 -4.97 -11.09
CA TYR A 28 -10.26 -3.69 -10.56
C TYR A 28 -9.56 -2.50 -11.23
N LEU A 29 -8.26 -2.57 -11.47
CA LEU A 29 -7.52 -1.52 -12.19
C LEU A 29 -8.01 -1.38 -13.63
N ASP A 30 -8.28 -2.48 -14.33
CA ASP A 30 -8.89 -2.49 -15.66
C ASP A 30 -10.29 -1.84 -15.66
N PHE A 31 -11.06 -2.07 -14.60
CA PHE A 31 -12.34 -1.39 -14.42
C PHE A 31 -12.16 0.12 -14.25
N LEU A 32 -11.20 0.56 -13.40
CA LEU A 32 -10.91 1.98 -13.19
C LEU A 32 -10.46 2.66 -14.49
N ASP A 33 -9.63 2.00 -15.28
CA ASP A 33 -9.13 2.51 -16.56
C ASP A 33 -10.26 2.77 -17.56
N LYS A 34 -11.24 1.87 -17.60
CA LYS A 34 -12.39 1.98 -18.51
C LYS A 34 -13.43 3.01 -18.09
N HIS A 35 -13.56 3.30 -16.80
CA HIS A 35 -14.69 4.05 -16.25
C HIS A 35 -14.31 5.33 -15.51
N THR A 36 -13.02 5.64 -15.39
CA THR A 36 -12.54 6.82 -14.65
C THR A 36 -11.27 7.38 -15.29
N THR A 37 -10.88 8.59 -14.90
CA THR A 37 -9.61 9.22 -15.29
C THR A 37 -8.51 9.03 -14.23
N ILE A 38 -8.76 8.22 -13.20
CA ILE A 38 -7.81 8.01 -12.09
C ILE A 38 -6.52 7.38 -12.58
N MET A 39 -6.59 6.46 -13.55
CA MET A 39 -5.44 5.75 -14.09
C MET A 39 -4.43 6.67 -14.80
N GLU A 40 -4.83 7.87 -15.21
CA GLU A 40 -3.90 8.90 -15.72
C GLU A 40 -2.91 9.38 -14.63
N ASN A 41 -3.30 9.24 -13.36
CA ASN A 41 -2.53 9.68 -12.19
C ASN A 41 -2.15 8.55 -11.24
N LEU A 42 -2.50 7.30 -11.53
CA LEU A 42 -2.18 6.13 -10.74
C LEU A 42 -1.32 5.15 -11.54
N LYS A 43 -0.17 4.78 -10.99
CA LYS A 43 0.64 3.68 -11.52
C LYS A 43 0.87 2.65 -10.41
N VAL A 44 0.61 1.38 -10.69
CA VAL A 44 0.73 0.30 -9.71
C VAL A 44 1.88 -0.63 -10.10
N PHE A 45 2.76 -0.92 -9.15
CA PHE A 45 3.80 -1.93 -9.26
C PHE A 45 3.64 -2.97 -8.16
N TYR A 46 3.71 -4.25 -8.54
CA TYR A 46 3.88 -5.35 -7.61
C TYR A 46 5.37 -5.61 -7.45
N ILE A 47 5.88 -5.44 -6.22
CA ILE A 47 7.30 -5.56 -5.94
C ILE A 47 7.64 -6.92 -5.35
N MET A 48 8.59 -7.63 -5.97
CA MET A 48 8.99 -8.97 -5.59
C MET A 48 10.50 -9.17 -5.77
N TYR A 49 11.12 -9.94 -4.90
CA TYR A 49 12.47 -10.41 -5.15
C TYR A 49 12.50 -11.52 -6.22
N LYS A 50 13.54 -11.48 -7.04
CA LYS A 50 13.84 -12.52 -8.03
C LYS A 50 15.35 -12.56 -8.26
N LYS A 51 15.94 -13.73 -8.36
CA LYS A 51 17.35 -13.84 -8.77
C LYS A 51 17.51 -13.40 -10.22
N LEU A 52 18.23 -12.31 -10.40
CA LEU A 52 18.60 -11.76 -11.71
C LEU A 52 20.10 -11.95 -11.90
N TYR A 53 20.51 -12.35 -13.12
CA TYR A 53 21.92 -12.74 -13.35
C TYR A 53 22.86 -11.55 -13.45
N CYS A 54 22.42 -10.41 -14.01
CA CYS A 54 23.29 -9.26 -14.30
C CYS A 54 22.66 -7.92 -13.94
N GLU A 55 21.42 -7.88 -13.48
CA GLU A 55 20.66 -6.66 -13.27
C GLU A 55 20.24 -6.52 -11.81
N ASP A 56 20.21 -5.30 -11.32
CA ASP A 56 19.73 -5.00 -9.98
C ASP A 56 18.20 -5.09 -9.90
N TYR A 57 17.52 -4.83 -11.03
CA TYR A 57 16.06 -4.92 -11.15
C TYR A 57 15.61 -5.21 -12.58
N LEU A 58 14.39 -5.69 -12.72
CA LEU A 58 13.70 -5.92 -14.00
C LEU A 58 12.24 -5.46 -13.88
N ILE A 59 11.74 -4.80 -14.91
CA ILE A 59 10.32 -4.47 -15.01
C ILE A 59 9.70 -5.32 -16.12
N ASP A 60 8.62 -6.00 -15.76
CA ASP A 60 7.81 -6.79 -16.67
C ASP A 60 6.32 -6.45 -16.44
N GLY A 61 5.76 -5.63 -17.33
CA GLY A 61 4.44 -5.05 -17.15
C GLY A 61 4.35 -4.21 -15.87
N ASN A 62 3.53 -4.65 -14.93
CA ASN A 62 3.36 -4.03 -13.61
C ASN A 62 4.16 -4.74 -12.49
N MET A 63 4.99 -5.74 -12.84
CA MET A 63 5.90 -6.38 -11.91
C MET A 63 7.23 -5.63 -11.87
N LEU A 64 7.67 -5.26 -10.69
CA LEU A 64 9.02 -4.78 -10.41
C LEU A 64 9.77 -5.87 -9.65
N TYR A 65 10.61 -6.60 -10.37
CA TYR A 65 11.52 -7.57 -9.78
C TYR A 65 12.78 -6.87 -9.29
N ILE A 66 13.17 -7.14 -8.06
CA ILE A 66 14.41 -6.65 -7.46
C ILE A 66 15.33 -7.86 -7.27
N ASN A 67 16.61 -7.70 -7.57
CA ASN A 67 17.54 -8.80 -7.41
C ASN A 67 17.73 -9.15 -5.93
N GLY A 68 17.46 -10.40 -5.57
CA GLY A 68 17.56 -10.86 -4.19
C GLY A 68 16.72 -12.09 -3.89
N ASP A 69 16.73 -12.47 -2.62
CA ASP A 69 15.95 -13.59 -2.09
C ASP A 69 14.80 -13.07 -1.20
N GLU A 70 13.62 -13.69 -1.34
CA GLU A 70 12.48 -13.35 -0.48
C GLU A 70 12.75 -13.75 0.96
N THR A 71 12.71 -12.75 1.83
CA THR A 71 12.74 -12.92 3.27
C THR A 71 11.72 -11.97 3.91
N TYR A 72 11.21 -12.35 5.08
CA TYR A 72 10.25 -11.50 5.77
C TYR A 72 10.94 -10.26 6.35
N MET A 73 11.88 -10.47 7.23
CA MET A 73 12.63 -9.40 7.89
C MET A 73 14.15 -9.65 7.76
N PRO A 74 14.92 -8.68 7.25
CA PRO A 74 14.53 -7.33 6.80
C PRO A 74 14.07 -7.27 5.32
N GLY A 75 13.74 -8.39 4.68
CA GLY A 75 13.52 -8.46 3.23
C GLY A 75 12.41 -7.53 2.73
N ILE A 76 11.27 -7.45 3.44
CA ILE A 76 10.19 -6.54 3.05
C ILE A 76 10.65 -5.09 3.11
N LEU A 77 11.36 -4.68 4.17
CA LEU A 77 11.92 -3.34 4.28
C LEU A 77 12.88 -3.04 3.13
N ASN A 78 13.84 -3.94 2.89
CA ASN A 78 14.86 -3.76 1.87
C ASN A 78 14.25 -3.64 0.46
N LYS A 79 13.28 -4.49 0.10
CA LYS A 79 12.63 -4.39 -1.21
C LYS A 79 11.75 -3.15 -1.34
N THR A 80 11.12 -2.69 -0.25
CA THR A 80 10.35 -1.44 -0.25
C THR A 80 11.25 -0.25 -0.53
N ILE A 81 12.37 -0.13 0.17
CA ILE A 81 13.33 0.96 -0.03
C ILE A 81 13.99 0.89 -1.40
N ALA A 82 14.39 -0.30 -1.85
CA ALA A 82 14.96 -0.48 -3.19
C ALA A 82 13.96 -0.09 -4.29
N ALA A 83 12.68 -0.45 -4.16
CA ALA A 83 11.65 -0.04 -5.11
C ALA A 83 11.46 1.49 -5.13
N MET A 84 11.42 2.14 -3.97
CA MET A 84 11.37 3.61 -3.86
C MET A 84 12.57 4.26 -4.55
N GLU A 85 13.79 3.73 -4.33
CA GLU A 85 15.01 4.22 -4.94
C GLU A 85 15.00 4.02 -6.46
N ILE A 86 14.62 2.84 -6.96
CA ILE A 86 14.53 2.55 -8.40
C ILE A 86 13.58 3.52 -9.08
N ILE A 87 12.36 3.70 -8.54
CA ILE A 87 11.35 4.59 -9.12
C ILE A 87 11.83 6.04 -9.13
N THR A 88 12.41 6.50 -8.03
CA THR A 88 12.80 7.91 -7.87
C THR A 88 14.05 8.25 -8.67
N THR A 89 15.04 7.36 -8.73
CA THR A 89 16.38 7.69 -9.25
C THR A 89 16.71 7.03 -10.58
N LYS A 90 16.19 5.83 -10.85
CA LYS A 90 16.55 5.06 -12.06
C LYS A 90 15.51 5.22 -13.16
N LEU A 91 14.22 5.13 -12.81
CA LEU A 91 13.14 5.26 -13.78
C LEU A 91 12.76 6.72 -14.03
N ASN A 92 13.13 7.61 -13.12
CA ASN A 92 12.79 9.04 -13.14
C ASN A 92 11.31 9.29 -13.44
N ILE A 93 10.44 8.47 -12.84
CA ILE A 93 8.99 8.62 -12.95
C ILE A 93 8.59 9.80 -12.09
N ASP A 94 7.80 10.71 -12.65
CA ASP A 94 7.29 11.83 -11.90
C ASP A 94 6.05 11.43 -11.08
N TYR A 95 6.07 11.77 -9.79
CA TYR A 95 5.01 11.46 -8.83
C TYR A 95 4.98 12.49 -7.69
N ASP A 96 3.83 12.57 -7.03
CA ASP A 96 3.61 13.39 -5.84
C ASP A 96 3.68 12.53 -4.58
N PHE A 97 3.13 11.31 -4.66
CA PHE A 97 3.12 10.34 -3.55
C PHE A 97 3.52 8.93 -3.99
N ILE A 98 4.19 8.22 -3.11
CA ILE A 98 4.27 6.75 -3.15
C ILE A 98 3.30 6.20 -2.09
N LEU A 99 2.41 5.30 -2.52
CA LEU A 99 1.55 4.50 -1.67
C LEU A 99 2.18 3.11 -1.53
N ARG A 100 2.66 2.77 -0.34
CA ARG A 100 3.05 1.40 -0.01
C ARG A 100 1.84 0.66 0.53
N THR A 101 1.56 -0.52 -0.02
CA THR A 101 0.47 -1.40 0.40
C THR A 101 0.84 -2.87 0.33
N ASN A 102 -0.01 -3.76 0.83
CA ASN A 102 0.15 -5.20 0.72
C ASN A 102 -0.74 -5.76 -0.39
N ALA A 103 -0.37 -6.87 -1.00
CA ALA A 103 -1.22 -7.56 -1.98
C ALA A 103 -2.56 -8.02 -1.36
N SER A 104 -2.58 -8.25 -0.04
CA SER A 104 -3.81 -8.58 0.71
C SER A 104 -4.71 -7.38 1.01
N THR A 105 -4.32 -6.18 0.64
CA THR A 105 -5.08 -4.94 0.90
C THR A 105 -5.88 -4.54 -0.33
N VAL A 106 -7.16 -4.26 -0.15
CA VAL A 106 -8.03 -3.68 -1.19
C VAL A 106 -8.17 -2.19 -0.94
N ILE A 107 -7.78 -1.37 -1.94
CA ILE A 107 -7.86 0.08 -1.86
C ILE A 107 -8.98 0.59 -2.78
N ASN A 108 -9.91 1.33 -2.22
CA ASN A 108 -10.86 2.10 -3.03
C ASN A 108 -10.17 3.35 -3.56
N TYR A 109 -9.53 3.24 -4.74
CA TYR A 109 -8.79 4.34 -5.34
C TYR A 109 -9.66 5.56 -5.65
N ILE A 110 -10.95 5.37 -6.00
CA ILE A 110 -11.87 6.48 -6.26
C ILE A 110 -11.97 7.37 -5.02
N GLU A 111 -12.22 6.75 -3.86
CA GLU A 111 -12.36 7.49 -2.61
C GLU A 111 -11.02 8.02 -2.10
N LEU A 112 -9.93 7.28 -2.31
CA LEU A 112 -8.59 7.76 -1.97
C LEU A 112 -8.25 9.04 -2.75
N PHE A 113 -8.47 9.08 -4.05
CA PHE A 113 -8.19 10.26 -4.88
C PHE A 113 -9.13 11.43 -4.55
N LYS A 114 -10.41 11.19 -4.26
CA LYS A 114 -11.30 12.22 -3.74
C LYS A 114 -10.78 12.82 -2.43
N TYR A 115 -10.30 11.95 -1.53
CA TYR A 115 -9.73 12.36 -0.26
C TYR A 115 -8.47 13.21 -0.48
N LEU A 116 -7.53 12.73 -1.30
CA LEU A 116 -6.31 13.47 -1.61
C LEU A 116 -6.62 14.84 -2.25
N ASN A 117 -7.60 14.92 -3.14
CA ASN A 117 -8.04 16.19 -3.73
C ASN A 117 -8.71 17.16 -2.76
N SER A 118 -9.16 16.68 -1.62
CA SER A 118 -9.75 17.54 -0.59
C SER A 118 -8.72 18.31 0.25
N TYR A 119 -7.42 17.97 0.10
CA TYR A 119 -6.32 18.63 0.79
C TYR A 119 -5.56 19.58 -0.14
N ASP A 120 -5.16 20.71 0.40
CA ASP A 120 -4.24 21.63 -0.27
C ASP A 120 -2.81 21.30 0.17
N PHE A 121 -2.17 20.39 -0.58
CA PHE A 121 -0.82 19.95 -0.28
C PHE A 121 0.23 20.95 -0.76
N THR A 122 1.08 21.40 0.16
CA THR A 122 2.29 22.18 -0.17
C THR A 122 3.49 21.24 -0.36
N LEU A 123 3.44 20.39 -1.41
CA LEU A 123 4.35 19.25 -1.62
C LEU A 123 5.84 19.63 -1.66
N ASP A 124 6.16 20.82 -2.13
CA ASP A 124 7.54 21.31 -2.22
C ASP A 124 8.13 21.80 -0.91
N LYS A 125 7.27 22.01 0.11
CA LYS A 125 7.66 22.67 1.37
C LYS A 125 7.51 21.80 2.61
N GLN A 126 6.73 20.73 2.51
CA GLN A 126 6.39 19.89 3.65
C GLN A 126 6.58 18.42 3.34
N HIS A 127 6.98 17.68 4.37
CA HIS A 127 6.96 16.24 4.36
C HIS A 127 5.57 15.75 4.78
N TYR A 128 4.97 14.83 4.01
CA TYR A 128 3.68 14.22 4.32
C TYR A 128 3.82 12.73 4.54
N TYR A 129 3.28 12.29 5.66
CA TYR A 129 3.18 10.88 6.03
C TYR A 129 1.72 10.59 6.37
N ILE A 130 1.01 9.85 5.50
CA ILE A 130 -0.44 9.68 5.53
C ILE A 130 -0.77 8.19 5.62
N GLY A 131 -1.59 7.80 6.58
CA GLY A 131 -2.03 6.41 6.70
C GLY A 131 -2.76 6.14 8.01
N PRO A 132 -3.16 4.89 8.26
CA PRO A 132 -3.72 4.48 9.54
C PRO A 132 -2.60 4.33 10.56
N TYR A 133 -2.60 5.21 11.57
CA TYR A 133 -1.56 5.23 12.59
C TYR A 133 -1.83 4.25 13.72
N TYR A 134 -0.75 3.59 14.16
CA TYR A 134 -0.70 2.70 15.31
C TYR A 134 0.52 3.03 16.17
N ASN A 135 0.44 2.60 17.43
CA ASN A 135 1.60 2.56 18.31
C ASN A 135 1.99 1.09 18.49
N LEU A 136 3.26 0.79 18.33
CA LEU A 136 3.75 -0.57 18.55
C LEU A 136 3.48 -0.99 19.99
N SER A 137 2.64 -2.00 20.17
CA SER A 137 2.20 -2.47 21.49
C SER A 137 2.36 -3.98 21.68
N TRP A 138 3.00 -4.67 20.73
CA TRP A 138 3.11 -6.12 20.74
C TRP A 138 4.54 -6.59 20.49
N TYR A 139 4.83 -7.81 20.91
CA TYR A 139 6.07 -8.51 20.60
C TYR A 139 5.81 -9.44 19.43
N ASP A 140 6.61 -9.37 18.40
CA ASP A 140 6.54 -10.31 17.30
C ASP A 140 7.46 -11.52 17.55
N TYR A 141 6.99 -12.44 18.37
CA TYR A 141 7.74 -13.66 18.66
C TYR A 141 7.98 -14.54 17.44
N HIS A 142 7.08 -14.50 16.45
CA HIS A 142 7.20 -15.29 15.22
C HIS A 142 8.35 -14.80 14.34
N ASN A 143 8.66 -13.50 14.41
CA ASN A 143 9.75 -12.88 13.65
C ASN A 143 10.98 -12.57 14.52
N GLY A 144 11.05 -13.13 15.72
CA GLY A 144 12.20 -12.97 16.62
C GLY A 144 12.30 -11.62 17.30
N ILE A 145 11.27 -10.76 17.22
CA ILE A 145 11.23 -9.50 17.97
C ILE A 145 10.82 -9.81 19.40
N ILE A 146 11.83 -9.98 20.26
CA ILE A 146 11.64 -10.27 21.70
C ILE A 146 11.83 -8.98 22.53
N ASP A 147 12.33 -7.94 21.89
CA ASP A 147 12.74 -6.70 22.53
C ASP A 147 11.58 -5.67 22.52
N ASN A 148 11.35 -5.04 23.65
CA ASN A 148 10.37 -3.97 23.82
C ASN A 148 10.95 -2.55 23.69
N THR A 149 12.21 -2.45 23.28
CA THR A 149 12.93 -1.17 23.13
C THR A 149 12.17 -0.16 22.26
N HIS A 150 11.40 -0.67 21.28
CA HIS A 150 10.63 0.14 20.36
C HIS A 150 9.12 0.22 20.68
N HIS A 151 8.73 -0.26 21.88
CA HIS A 151 7.35 -0.15 22.33
C HIS A 151 6.88 1.31 22.34
N GLY A 152 5.67 1.56 21.84
CA GLY A 152 5.15 2.91 21.72
C GLY A 152 5.57 3.65 20.44
N THR A 153 6.46 3.08 19.60
CA THR A 153 6.78 3.66 18.29
C THR A 153 5.50 3.89 17.49
N ARG A 154 5.28 5.14 17.09
CA ARG A 154 4.16 5.52 16.23
C ARG A 154 4.54 5.28 14.77
N PHE A 155 3.65 4.63 14.02
CA PHE A 155 3.88 4.30 12.61
C PHE A 155 2.56 4.22 11.83
N CYS A 156 2.62 4.40 10.52
CA CYS A 156 1.52 4.03 9.62
C CYS A 156 1.59 2.55 9.30
N SER A 157 0.46 1.86 9.39
CA SER A 157 0.38 0.47 8.94
C SER A 157 0.77 0.34 7.47
N GLY A 158 1.54 -0.70 7.18
CA GLY A 158 1.92 -1.07 5.81
C GLY A 158 0.75 -1.47 4.90
N THR A 159 -0.48 -1.44 5.39
CA THR A 159 -1.69 -1.64 4.56
C THR A 159 -1.98 -0.44 3.68
N CYS A 160 -1.68 0.77 4.16
CA CYS A 160 -1.89 2.02 3.42
C CYS A 160 -0.96 3.10 3.94
N MET A 161 0.23 3.18 3.40
CA MET A 161 1.25 4.15 3.79
C MET A 161 1.57 5.05 2.60
N LEU A 162 1.04 6.29 2.60
CA LEU A 162 1.38 7.28 1.58
C LEU A 162 2.47 8.20 2.12
N ILE A 163 3.48 8.40 1.29
CA ILE A 163 4.64 9.22 1.58
C ILE A 163 4.89 10.13 0.38
N ASN A 164 5.01 11.44 0.59
CA ASN A 164 5.28 12.34 -0.52
C ASN A 164 6.74 12.28 -1.00
N LYS A 165 6.98 12.78 -2.21
CA LYS A 165 8.28 12.69 -2.89
C LYS A 165 9.44 13.24 -2.06
N SER A 166 9.26 14.36 -1.38
CA SER A 166 10.32 14.97 -0.56
C SER A 166 10.74 14.08 0.61
N LEU A 167 9.78 13.44 1.29
CA LEU A 167 10.05 12.52 2.38
C LEU A 167 10.65 11.19 1.88
N ILE A 168 10.20 10.69 0.71
CA ILE A 168 10.82 9.53 0.05
C ILE A 168 12.31 9.76 -0.22
N ILE A 169 12.66 10.92 -0.78
CA ILE A 169 14.05 11.29 -1.04
C ILE A 169 14.86 11.35 0.28
N ASN A 170 14.25 11.89 1.33
CA ASN A 170 14.87 11.94 2.66
C ASN A 170 15.13 10.52 3.21
N ILE A 171 14.16 9.60 3.10
CA ILE A 171 14.32 8.19 3.52
C ILE A 171 15.43 7.50 2.72
N ILE A 172 15.44 7.63 1.40
CA ILE A 172 16.45 7.02 0.53
C ILE A 172 17.86 7.49 0.90
N ASN A 173 18.02 8.80 1.11
CA ASN A 173 19.30 9.40 1.44
C ASN A 173 19.82 9.06 2.85
N ASN A 174 18.97 8.50 3.69
CA ASN A 174 19.30 8.09 5.07
C ASN A 174 18.91 6.64 5.35
N LYS A 175 18.87 5.79 4.32
CA LYS A 175 18.41 4.40 4.45
C LYS A 175 19.24 3.57 5.43
N GLU A 176 20.49 3.95 5.67
CA GLU A 176 21.36 3.31 6.65
C GLU A 176 20.91 3.52 8.11
N LYS A 177 20.01 4.48 8.37
CA LYS A 177 19.41 4.71 9.70
C LYS A 177 18.17 3.86 9.97
N LEU A 178 17.68 3.14 8.96
CA LEU A 178 16.54 2.24 9.11
C LEU A 178 16.94 1.01 9.93
N LEU A 179 16.06 0.59 10.82
CA LEU A 179 16.31 -0.53 11.72
C LEU A 179 15.93 -1.85 11.05
N LEU A 180 16.94 -2.66 10.70
CA LEU A 180 16.78 -3.92 9.99
C LEU A 180 16.16 -5.05 10.84
N ASN A 181 16.10 -4.87 12.15
CA ASN A 181 15.50 -5.81 13.11
C ASN A 181 14.03 -5.50 13.42
N LEU A 182 13.41 -4.58 12.69
CA LEU A 182 11.99 -4.26 12.78
C LEU A 182 11.29 -4.58 11.47
N ILE A 183 9.97 -4.83 11.54
CA ILE A 183 9.13 -4.90 10.35
C ILE A 183 9.15 -3.56 9.61
N ASP A 184 8.90 -3.58 8.32
CA ASP A 184 9.15 -2.45 7.43
C ASP A 184 8.38 -1.17 7.81
N ASP A 185 7.09 -1.27 8.10
CA ASP A 185 6.25 -0.13 8.47
C ASP A 185 6.66 0.50 9.82
N VAL A 186 7.06 -0.33 10.80
CA VAL A 186 7.58 0.14 12.08
C VAL A 186 8.95 0.79 11.90
N SER A 187 9.86 0.18 11.13
CA SER A 187 11.19 0.73 10.86
C SER A 187 11.12 2.08 10.15
N ILE A 188 10.27 2.19 9.12
CA ILE A 188 10.03 3.45 8.41
C ILE A 188 9.42 4.49 9.36
N GLY A 189 8.41 4.12 10.14
CA GLY A 189 7.79 5.01 11.12
C GLY A 189 8.78 5.50 12.18
N GLN A 190 9.61 4.59 12.71
CA GLN A 190 10.66 4.93 13.66
C GLN A 190 11.63 5.98 13.10
N TYR A 191 12.05 5.80 11.85
CA TYR A 191 12.91 6.78 11.19
C TYR A 191 12.18 8.12 10.98
N ILE A 192 10.95 8.10 10.45
CA ILE A 192 10.17 9.32 10.20
C ILE A 192 9.94 10.13 11.47
N ASN A 193 9.76 9.49 12.62
CA ASN A 193 9.64 10.17 13.92
C ASN A 193 10.90 10.98 14.31
N THR A 194 12.04 10.76 13.64
CA THR A 194 13.28 11.56 13.82
C THR A 194 13.41 12.70 12.80
N VAL A 195 12.54 12.76 11.79
CA VAL A 195 12.57 13.78 10.74
C VAL A 195 11.75 14.99 11.16
N GLU A 196 12.32 16.18 11.03
CA GLU A 196 11.63 17.43 11.36
C GLU A 196 10.58 17.80 10.30
N ASN A 197 9.57 18.54 10.72
CA ASN A 197 8.54 19.11 9.85
C ASN A 197 7.74 18.08 9.04
N VAL A 198 7.51 16.89 9.59
CA VAL A 198 6.62 15.90 8.99
C VAL A 198 5.17 16.21 9.38
N HIS A 199 4.33 16.38 8.36
CA HIS A 199 2.89 16.52 8.54
C HIS A 199 2.23 15.13 8.51
N GLU A 200 1.85 14.64 9.67
CA GLU A 200 1.17 13.37 9.85
C GLU A 200 -0.34 13.52 9.64
N ILE A 201 -0.91 12.69 8.77
CA ILE A 201 -2.37 12.68 8.54
C ILE A 201 -2.90 11.27 8.83
N ASP A 202 -3.69 11.14 9.91
CA ASP A 202 -4.29 9.87 10.32
C ASP A 202 -5.60 9.62 9.58
N ILE A 203 -5.59 8.61 8.71
CA ILE A 203 -6.76 8.14 7.97
C ILE A 203 -7.35 6.84 8.57
N LYS A 204 -7.02 6.49 9.79
CA LYS A 204 -7.50 5.26 10.44
C LYS A 204 -9.02 5.12 10.41
N LYS A 205 -9.76 6.23 10.53
CA LYS A 205 -11.23 6.23 10.43
C LYS A 205 -11.76 5.87 9.03
N LEU A 206 -10.88 5.90 8.03
CA LEU A 206 -11.20 5.58 6.64
C LEU A 206 -10.77 4.15 6.27
N THR A 207 -10.20 3.40 7.23
CA THR A 207 -9.72 2.05 7.03
C THR A 207 -10.60 1.07 7.78
N LEU A 208 -10.95 -0.02 7.11
CA LEU A 208 -11.54 -1.21 7.73
C LEU A 208 -10.46 -2.27 7.88
N PHE A 209 -10.22 -2.68 9.11
CA PHE A 209 -9.46 -3.89 9.38
C PHE A 209 -10.42 -5.03 9.54
N ASN A 210 -10.28 -6.03 8.71
CA ASN A 210 -11.13 -7.20 8.77
C ASN A 210 -10.32 -8.39 9.25
N TYR A 211 -10.58 -8.82 10.48
CA TYR A 211 -10.13 -10.09 10.98
C TYR A 211 -11.13 -11.17 10.53
N ASP A 212 -10.67 -12.39 10.32
CA ASP A 212 -11.38 -13.56 9.78
C ASP A 212 -12.83 -13.80 10.20
N HIS A 213 -13.23 -13.30 11.35
CA HIS A 213 -14.57 -13.54 11.89
C HIS A 213 -15.65 -12.71 11.22
N PHE A 214 -15.32 -11.55 10.68
CA PHE A 214 -16.31 -10.61 10.13
C PHE A 214 -16.76 -10.97 8.71
N LEU A 215 -15.90 -11.54 7.89
CA LEU A 215 -16.22 -11.81 6.48
C LEU A 215 -17.10 -13.05 6.28
N ARG A 216 -17.19 -13.93 7.26
CA ARG A 216 -18.06 -15.11 7.17
C ARG A 216 -19.56 -14.79 7.25
N GLU A 217 -19.91 -13.65 7.83
CA GLU A 217 -21.29 -13.29 8.18
C GLU A 217 -21.85 -12.09 7.44
N ILE A 218 -21.00 -11.28 6.79
CA ILE A 218 -21.48 -10.11 6.05
C ILE A 218 -21.78 -10.51 4.62
N PRO A 219 -23.04 -10.46 4.17
CA PRO A 219 -23.36 -10.61 2.76
C PRO A 219 -22.50 -9.61 1.95
N TYR A 220 -21.90 -10.11 0.90
CA TYR A 220 -21.02 -9.38 0.01
C TYR A 220 -21.52 -7.98 -0.37
N ILE A 221 -22.86 -7.80 -0.55
CA ILE A 221 -23.49 -6.50 -0.85
C ILE A 221 -23.28 -5.47 0.29
N LEU A 222 -23.29 -5.91 1.55
CA LEU A 222 -23.00 -5.02 2.69
C LEU A 222 -21.52 -4.62 2.72
N TYR A 223 -20.64 -5.51 2.32
CA TYR A 223 -19.23 -5.25 2.19
C TYR A 223 -18.95 -4.16 1.15
N LEU A 224 -19.53 -4.26 -0.05
CA LEU A 224 -19.41 -3.23 -1.08
C LEU A 224 -20.09 -1.91 -0.70
N ASN A 225 -21.24 -1.97 -0.05
CA ASN A 225 -21.93 -0.76 0.41
C ASN A 225 -21.13 -0.06 1.51
N ASN A 226 -20.41 -0.78 2.34
CA ASN A 226 -19.50 -0.21 3.35
C ASN A 226 -18.23 0.35 2.69
N LEU A 227 -17.68 -0.30 1.68
CA LEU A 227 -16.61 0.25 0.84
C LEU A 227 -17.00 1.58 0.20
N ASN A 228 -18.20 1.63 -0.37
CA ASN A 228 -18.69 2.82 -1.05
C ASN A 228 -19.08 3.96 -0.09
N LYS A 229 -19.47 3.66 1.15
CA LYS A 229 -20.00 4.67 2.07
C LYS A 229 -18.96 5.30 3.00
N ASN A 230 -18.00 4.53 3.53
CA ASN A 230 -17.18 5.03 4.63
C ASN A 230 -15.69 4.65 4.60
N ASN A 231 -15.24 3.70 3.78
CA ASN A 231 -13.90 3.13 3.94
C ASN A 231 -13.18 2.97 2.60
N ARG A 232 -11.96 3.45 2.57
CA ARG A 232 -11.14 3.57 1.36
C ARG A 232 -10.03 2.54 1.27
N VAL A 233 -9.75 1.88 2.38
CA VAL A 233 -8.72 0.84 2.48
C VAL A 233 -9.25 -0.31 3.31
N ILE A 234 -9.10 -1.52 2.82
CA ILE A 234 -9.41 -2.74 3.55
C ILE A 234 -8.18 -3.61 3.58
N ASP A 235 -7.74 -3.98 4.76
CA ASP A 235 -6.76 -5.02 4.94
C ASP A 235 -7.48 -6.37 5.04
N VAL A 236 -7.29 -7.19 4.04
CA VAL A 236 -7.84 -8.55 3.99
C VAL A 236 -6.77 -9.49 4.55
N VAL A 237 -6.62 -9.50 5.87
CA VAL A 237 -5.72 -10.42 6.56
C VAL A 237 -6.35 -11.80 6.59
N HIS A 238 -5.83 -12.69 5.74
CA HIS A 238 -6.09 -14.14 5.68
C HIS A 238 -7.44 -14.59 5.09
N PHE A 239 -7.45 -15.27 3.97
CA PHE A 239 -8.12 -16.56 3.69
C PHE A 239 -8.62 -16.79 2.25
N ARG A 240 -8.56 -18.05 1.82
CA ARG A 240 -9.12 -18.58 0.56
C ARG A 240 -10.60 -18.23 0.32
N HIS A 241 -11.39 -18.05 1.37
CA HIS A 241 -12.80 -17.67 1.28
C HIS A 241 -13.00 -16.20 0.91
N GLN A 242 -12.06 -15.33 1.23
CA GLN A 242 -12.10 -13.90 0.94
C GLN A 242 -11.85 -13.61 -0.53
N VAL A 243 -10.99 -14.40 -1.16
CA VAL A 243 -10.75 -14.37 -2.61
C VAL A 243 -12.04 -14.60 -3.39
N MET A 244 -12.86 -15.56 -2.97
CA MET A 244 -14.17 -15.82 -3.59
C MET A 244 -15.17 -14.68 -3.41
N ILE A 245 -15.13 -14.02 -2.27
CA ILE A 245 -15.97 -12.84 -1.97
C ILE A 245 -15.56 -11.66 -2.85
N ILE A 246 -14.27 -11.38 -2.99
CA ILE A 246 -13.75 -10.34 -3.87
C ILE A 246 -14.14 -10.62 -5.34
N LYS A 247 -13.99 -11.86 -5.82
CA LYS A 247 -14.36 -12.26 -7.19
C LYS A 247 -15.85 -12.07 -7.51
N ALA A 248 -16.72 -12.48 -6.60
CA ALA A 248 -18.16 -12.21 -6.73
C ALA A 248 -18.45 -10.72 -6.74
N SER A 249 -17.58 -9.90 -6.16
CA SER A 249 -17.71 -8.46 -6.02
C SER A 249 -17.53 -7.69 -7.30
N PHE A 250 -16.50 -7.95 -8.02
CA PHE A 250 -16.23 -7.22 -9.25
C PHE A 250 -17.31 -7.49 -10.31
N HIS A 251 -17.79 -8.73 -10.41
CA HIS A 251 -18.86 -9.07 -11.34
C HIS A 251 -20.21 -8.37 -11.05
N ASN A 252 -20.46 -7.99 -9.79
CA ASN A 252 -21.66 -7.27 -9.39
C ASN A 252 -21.48 -5.74 -9.41
N GLN A 253 -20.24 -5.22 -9.38
CA GLN A 253 -19.98 -3.78 -9.53
C GLN A 253 -20.42 -3.26 -10.91
N GLU A 254 -20.18 -4.03 -11.98
CA GLU A 254 -20.68 -3.67 -13.31
C GLU A 254 -22.21 -3.51 -13.31
N LYS A 255 -22.94 -4.39 -12.61
CA LYS A 255 -24.41 -4.32 -12.52
C LYS A 255 -24.90 -3.18 -11.62
N ILE A 256 -24.15 -2.78 -10.61
CA ILE A 256 -24.52 -1.69 -9.69
C ILE A 256 -24.25 -0.33 -10.35
N LEU A 257 -23.15 -0.19 -11.09
CA LEU A 257 -22.82 1.04 -11.80
C LEU A 257 -23.74 1.27 -13.01
N GLN A 258 -24.16 0.23 -13.71
CA GLN A 258 -25.20 0.33 -14.76
C GLN A 258 -26.56 0.79 -14.20
N LYS A 259 -26.87 0.52 -12.92
CA LYS A 259 -28.09 1.00 -12.25
C LYS A 259 -28.00 2.41 -11.67
N VAL A 260 -26.81 2.94 -11.49
CA VAL A 260 -26.59 4.31 -10.96
C VAL A 260 -26.43 5.32 -12.11
N SER A 261 -26.14 4.84 -13.32
CA SER A 261 -26.02 5.63 -14.55
C SER A 261 -27.30 5.59 -15.43
N SER A 262 -28.33 4.89 -15.02
CA SER A 262 -29.71 4.89 -15.59
C SER A 262 -30.66 5.61 -14.64
#